data_566b956930e6444a9eb17d7f17d2f3bd
#
_entry.id   566b956930e6444a9eb17d7f17d2f3bd
#
_cell.length_a   1.000
_cell.length_b   1.000
_cell.length_c   1.000
_cell.angle_alpha   90.00
_cell.angle_beta   90.00
_cell.angle_gamma   90.00
#
_symmetry.space_group_name_H-M   'P 1'
#
loop_
_entity.id
_entity.type
_entity.pdbx_description
1 polymer ?
#
loop_
_entity_poly.entity_id
_entity_poly.type
_entity_poly.pdbx_seq_one_letter_code
_entity_poly.pdbx_strand_id
1 'polypeptide(L)'
;MDPHAPPTSLAEGAFALAFGDMTVEAVLALREAAEWQRLPPGPAGRYQALLAVADLDAFLLTDAARTPRVSMADGSRRGGASVPADQFALSSGHVDAPRLLVRFDAGASLVVSQFHEMHGPLARFCRGLEKLFLHPVQCNVYLTPASAQGFRVHYDTHDVLVLQVEGEKQWRIWPGQPLPHPTRRTPWQGEVQPEGEPVEFTMTPGQAIYVPRGVMHEARTQQSGGHSLHLTIGLMESCWAEVLRDTLTMLEPEDATLREAFPSWRLGDPAAAPALLRAMAARLEALPGDATLERLAVRMLDNLAQNRIPLPGRGLLTPPPGAADRLRLSDAMHHHVAALPDGRAELRWADGTLPLDEQGLDWLQRLDEGASAAELGEGGLEFCRRLASAGLLVAA
;
A
#
# COMPACT_ATOMS: atom_id res chain seq x y z
N MET A 1 -11.43 22.54 14.97
CA MET A 1 -12.17 21.27 14.74
C MET A 1 -13.48 21.39 15.49
N ASP A 2 -14.56 21.15 14.82
CA ASP A 2 -15.89 21.09 15.43
C ASP A 2 -15.94 19.80 16.30
N PRO A 3 -16.13 19.89 17.62
CA PRO A 3 -16.20 18.73 18.51
C PRO A 3 -17.42 17.84 18.26
N HIS A 4 -18.36 18.26 17.40
CA HIS A 4 -19.57 17.53 17.04
C HIS A 4 -19.53 16.95 15.60
N ALA A 5 -18.44 17.14 14.85
CA ALA A 5 -18.30 16.48 13.56
C ALA A 5 -18.16 14.96 13.77
N PRO A 6 -18.87 14.12 12.98
CA PRO A 6 -18.70 12.68 13.08
C PRO A 6 -17.23 12.31 12.83
N PRO A 7 -16.69 11.29 13.51
CA PRO A 7 -15.31 10.89 13.31
C PRO A 7 -15.11 10.54 11.83
N THR A 8 -14.15 11.22 11.21
CA THR A 8 -13.73 10.94 9.83
C THR A 8 -13.30 9.47 9.73
N SER A 9 -13.78 8.73 8.75
CA SER A 9 -13.34 7.36 8.53
C SER A 9 -11.83 7.29 8.31
N LEU A 10 -11.21 6.14 8.59
CA LEU A 10 -9.77 5.96 8.37
C LEU A 10 -9.37 6.24 6.92
N ALA A 11 -10.22 5.83 5.97
CA ALA A 11 -10.02 6.06 4.55
C ALA A 11 -10.05 7.55 4.20
N GLU A 12 -11.06 8.28 4.67
CA GLU A 12 -11.18 9.74 4.46
C GLU A 12 -10.03 10.51 5.11
N GLY A 13 -9.68 10.15 6.35
CA GLY A 13 -8.55 10.76 7.04
C GLY A 13 -7.22 10.54 6.33
N ALA A 14 -6.97 9.31 5.85
CA ALA A 14 -5.78 8.99 5.07
C ALA A 14 -5.77 9.71 3.72
N PHE A 15 -6.91 9.79 3.03
CA PHE A 15 -7.05 10.49 1.77
C PHE A 15 -6.79 11.99 1.92
N ALA A 16 -7.44 12.65 2.87
CA ALA A 16 -7.23 14.08 3.13
C ALA A 16 -5.77 14.38 3.51
N LEU A 17 -5.15 13.48 4.30
CA LEU A 17 -3.74 13.62 4.66
C LEU A 17 -2.82 13.44 3.44
N ALA A 18 -3.13 12.53 2.52
CA ALA A 18 -2.32 12.26 1.33
C ALA A 18 -2.51 13.33 0.25
N PHE A 19 -3.76 13.66 -0.09
CA PHE A 19 -4.12 14.40 -1.31
C PHE A 19 -4.70 15.81 -1.04
N GLY A 20 -4.91 16.18 0.24
CA GLY A 20 -5.48 17.50 0.58
C GLY A 20 -6.92 17.63 0.13
N ASP A 21 -7.21 18.73 -0.57
CA ASP A 21 -8.57 19.07 -1.02
C ASP A 21 -8.93 18.46 -2.40
N MET A 22 -8.10 17.54 -2.92
CA MET A 22 -8.44 16.81 -4.15
C MET A 22 -9.66 15.92 -3.94
N THR A 23 -10.44 15.69 -4.99
CA THR A 23 -11.49 14.66 -4.96
C THR A 23 -10.92 13.29 -5.32
N VAL A 24 -11.63 12.22 -4.94
CA VAL A 24 -11.24 10.85 -5.30
C VAL A 24 -11.17 10.69 -6.82
N GLU A 25 -12.15 11.24 -7.55
CA GLU A 25 -12.20 11.19 -9.01
C GLU A 25 -10.98 11.87 -9.64
N ALA A 26 -10.54 13.01 -9.08
CA ALA A 26 -9.35 13.71 -9.58
C ALA A 26 -8.07 12.90 -9.36
N VAL A 27 -7.96 12.20 -8.23
CA VAL A 27 -6.81 11.31 -7.96
C VAL A 27 -6.84 10.08 -8.86
N LEU A 28 -8.01 9.48 -9.09
CA LEU A 28 -8.14 8.35 -10.01
C LEU A 28 -7.81 8.76 -11.45
N ALA A 29 -8.30 9.91 -11.92
CA ALA A 29 -7.97 10.43 -13.24
C ALA A 29 -6.46 10.71 -13.41
N LEU A 30 -5.79 11.22 -12.36
CA LEU A 30 -4.33 11.41 -12.35
C LEU A 30 -3.59 10.08 -12.52
N ARG A 31 -4.03 9.03 -11.82
CA ARG A 31 -3.45 7.69 -11.94
C ARG A 31 -3.68 7.07 -13.31
N GLU A 32 -4.87 7.21 -13.88
CA GLU A 32 -5.21 6.72 -15.23
C GLU A 32 -4.38 7.42 -16.32
N ALA A 33 -4.16 8.72 -16.18
CA ALA A 33 -3.31 9.49 -17.08
C ALA A 33 -1.82 9.10 -16.98
N ALA A 34 -1.42 8.46 -15.88
CA ALA A 34 -0.04 8.12 -15.56
C ALA A 34 0.91 9.34 -15.65
N GLU A 35 0.44 10.50 -15.20
CA GLU A 35 1.19 11.75 -15.19
C GLU A 35 1.66 12.09 -13.78
N TRP A 36 2.90 12.53 -13.63
CA TRP A 36 3.38 13.01 -12.34
C TRP A 36 2.80 14.38 -12.03
N GLN A 37 2.57 14.63 -10.74
CA GLN A 37 1.99 15.91 -10.30
C GLN A 37 2.48 16.30 -8.90
N ARG A 38 2.72 17.59 -8.71
CA ARG A 38 2.80 18.18 -7.36
C ARG A 38 1.39 18.31 -6.81
N LEU A 39 1.18 17.73 -5.64
CA LEU A 39 -0.14 17.75 -4.99
C LEU A 39 -0.36 19.08 -4.25
N PRO A 40 -1.61 19.43 -3.90
CA PRO A 40 -1.91 20.62 -3.13
C PRO A 40 -1.07 20.70 -1.87
N PRO A 41 -0.36 21.80 -1.62
CA PRO A 41 0.50 21.96 -0.46
C PRO A 41 -0.33 22.03 0.82
N GLY A 42 0.20 21.48 1.89
CA GLY A 42 -0.37 21.58 3.23
C GLY A 42 0.53 22.35 4.20
N PRO A 43 0.11 22.52 5.46
CA PRO A 43 0.94 23.13 6.49
C PRO A 43 2.19 22.28 6.75
N ALA A 44 3.30 22.91 7.14
CA ALA A 44 4.58 22.24 7.35
C ALA A 44 4.51 21.02 8.31
N GLY A 45 3.61 21.03 9.29
CA GLY A 45 3.39 19.92 10.22
C GLY A 45 2.48 18.79 9.72
N ARG A 46 1.97 18.86 8.46
CA ARG A 46 0.96 17.94 7.91
C ARG A 46 1.28 16.47 8.15
N TYR A 47 2.53 16.05 8.03
CA TYR A 47 2.95 14.66 8.09
C TYR A 47 3.66 14.27 9.40
N GLN A 48 3.86 15.19 10.33
CA GLN A 48 4.57 14.92 11.58
C GLN A 48 3.90 13.88 12.47
N ALA A 49 2.57 13.75 12.39
CA ALA A 49 1.82 12.70 13.10
C ALA A 49 2.04 11.29 12.50
N LEU A 50 2.58 11.19 11.28
CA LEU A 50 2.91 9.91 10.65
C LEU A 50 4.28 9.41 11.09
N LEU A 51 5.27 10.29 11.16
CA LEU A 51 6.64 9.94 11.52
C LEU A 51 7.43 11.19 11.91
N ALA A 52 8.31 11.06 12.91
CA ALA A 52 9.36 12.01 13.26
C ALA A 52 10.73 11.32 13.26
N VAL A 53 11.82 12.09 13.20
CA VAL A 53 13.20 11.53 13.31
C VAL A 53 13.37 10.73 14.61
N ALA A 54 12.78 11.17 15.72
CA ALA A 54 12.83 10.48 17.01
C ALA A 54 12.25 9.04 16.97
N ASP A 55 11.28 8.78 16.08
CA ASP A 55 10.75 7.41 15.89
C ASP A 55 11.79 6.49 15.23
N LEU A 56 12.62 7.04 14.34
CA LEU A 56 13.73 6.30 13.73
C LEU A 56 14.85 6.05 14.75
N ASP A 57 15.17 7.04 15.58
CA ASP A 57 16.12 6.87 16.68
C ASP A 57 15.67 5.77 17.64
N ALA A 58 14.40 5.78 18.05
CA ALA A 58 13.82 4.73 18.89
C ALA A 58 13.84 3.35 18.21
N PHE A 59 13.54 3.28 16.91
CA PHE A 59 13.58 2.05 16.14
C PHE A 59 14.99 1.45 16.07
N LEU A 60 16.03 2.27 15.85
CA LEU A 60 17.43 1.83 15.78
C LEU A 60 17.95 1.24 17.12
N LEU A 61 17.26 1.48 18.23
CA LEU A 61 17.58 0.88 19.54
C LEU A 61 16.98 -0.51 19.72
N THR A 62 16.24 -1.03 18.74
CA THR A 62 15.52 -2.31 18.85
C THR A 62 16.15 -3.40 17.98
N ASP A 63 15.92 -4.65 18.35
CA ASP A 63 16.32 -5.82 17.55
C ASP A 63 15.53 -5.96 16.22
N ALA A 64 14.49 -5.15 16.03
CA ALA A 64 13.75 -5.06 14.77
C ALA A 64 14.53 -4.33 13.66
N ALA A 65 15.53 -3.53 14.02
CA ALA A 65 16.40 -2.85 13.07
C ALA A 65 17.39 -3.85 12.43
N ARG A 66 17.00 -4.41 11.27
CA ARG A 66 17.74 -5.48 10.58
C ARG A 66 17.80 -5.26 9.07
N THR A 67 18.87 -5.76 8.46
CA THR A 67 18.95 -5.93 7.01
C THR A 67 18.10 -7.14 6.56
N PRO A 68 17.49 -7.16 5.36
CA PRO A 68 17.56 -6.11 4.32
C PRO A 68 16.58 -4.95 4.51
N ARG A 69 15.73 -4.98 5.56
CA ARG A 69 14.71 -3.95 5.81
C ARG A 69 15.33 -2.57 6.04
N VAL A 70 16.39 -2.53 6.84
CA VAL A 70 17.26 -1.36 6.95
C VAL A 70 18.38 -1.47 5.92
N SER A 71 18.51 -0.46 5.10
CA SER A 71 19.58 -0.32 4.10
C SER A 71 20.11 1.10 4.08
N MET A 72 21.25 1.31 3.43
CA MET A 72 21.82 2.63 3.22
C MET A 72 22.13 2.82 1.75
N ALA A 73 21.96 4.05 1.26
CA ALA A 73 22.22 4.43 -0.12
C ALA A 73 23.09 5.67 -0.20
N ASP A 74 24.09 5.62 -1.09
CA ASP A 74 25.01 6.72 -1.37
C ASP A 74 25.22 6.82 -2.88
N GLY A 75 24.61 7.82 -3.51
CA GLY A 75 24.65 8.06 -4.95
C GLY A 75 26.02 8.42 -5.49
N SER A 76 26.99 8.80 -4.64
CA SER A 76 28.36 9.12 -5.02
C SER A 76 29.21 7.87 -5.29
N ARG A 77 28.80 6.70 -4.82
CA ARG A 77 29.57 5.44 -4.92
C ARG A 77 29.68 4.97 -6.37
N ARG A 78 30.88 4.54 -6.75
CA ARG A 78 31.10 3.84 -8.03
C ARG A 78 30.54 2.41 -7.95
N GLY A 79 29.82 1.98 -8.97
CA GLY A 79 29.26 0.62 -9.05
C GLY A 79 27.88 0.43 -8.39
N GLY A 80 27.18 1.52 -8.02
CA GLY A 80 25.82 1.51 -7.50
C GLY A 80 25.67 2.22 -6.16
N ALA A 81 24.46 2.72 -5.90
CA ALA A 81 24.16 3.52 -4.71
C ALA A 81 24.07 2.69 -3.42
N SER A 82 23.84 1.39 -3.49
CA SER A 82 23.68 0.54 -2.30
C SER A 82 25.00 0.45 -1.49
N VAL A 83 24.93 0.74 -0.19
CA VAL A 83 26.03 0.52 0.75
C VAL A 83 26.01 -0.94 1.19
N PRO A 84 27.12 -1.70 1.08
CA PRO A 84 27.17 -3.08 1.54
C PRO A 84 26.81 -3.23 3.02
N ALA A 85 26.00 -4.24 3.34
CA ALA A 85 25.43 -4.44 4.67
C ALA A 85 26.52 -4.65 5.75
N ASP A 86 27.63 -5.27 5.43
CA ASP A 86 28.77 -5.48 6.35
C ASP A 86 29.43 -4.19 6.84
N GLN A 87 29.11 -3.05 6.20
CA GLN A 87 29.62 -1.74 6.59
C GLN A 87 28.77 -1.07 7.70
N PHE A 88 27.56 -1.52 7.95
CA PHE A 88 26.65 -0.94 8.95
C PHE A 88 25.80 -1.98 9.70
N ALA A 89 26.00 -3.27 9.46
CA ALA A 89 25.28 -4.32 10.15
C ALA A 89 26.24 -5.44 10.60
N LEU A 90 25.81 -6.19 11.59
CA LEU A 90 26.49 -7.40 12.10
C LEU A 90 26.21 -8.59 11.17
N SER A 91 27.00 -9.66 11.29
CA SER A 91 26.78 -10.91 10.53
C SER A 91 25.43 -11.58 10.82
N SER A 92 24.81 -11.28 11.95
CA SER A 92 23.45 -11.70 12.31
C SER A 92 22.34 -10.94 11.57
N GLY A 93 22.70 -9.90 10.81
CA GLY A 93 21.77 -9.00 10.12
C GLY A 93 21.25 -7.84 10.98
N HIS A 94 21.54 -7.78 12.28
CA HIS A 94 21.16 -6.63 13.10
C HIS A 94 21.98 -5.40 12.70
N VAL A 95 21.36 -4.24 12.74
CA VAL A 95 22.03 -2.97 12.50
C VAL A 95 23.04 -2.69 13.62
N ASP A 96 24.24 -2.34 13.23
CA ASP A 96 25.25 -1.76 14.11
C ASP A 96 25.06 -0.23 14.07
N ALA A 97 24.23 0.30 14.99
CA ALA A 97 23.86 1.71 14.98
C ALA A 97 25.06 2.67 14.97
N PRO A 98 26.13 2.46 15.75
CA PRO A 98 27.34 3.26 15.64
C PRO A 98 27.96 3.29 14.24
N ARG A 99 28.08 2.13 13.57
CA ARG A 99 28.59 2.08 12.20
C ARG A 99 27.63 2.72 11.19
N LEU A 100 26.34 2.55 11.37
CA LEU A 100 25.31 3.21 10.56
C LEU A 100 25.47 4.74 10.65
N LEU A 101 25.59 5.29 11.86
CA LEU A 101 25.80 6.73 12.06
C LEU A 101 27.06 7.24 11.37
N VAL A 102 28.17 6.51 11.45
CA VAL A 102 29.39 6.88 10.70
C VAL A 102 29.14 6.96 9.20
N ARG A 103 28.31 6.06 8.63
CA ARG A 103 27.96 6.12 7.21
C ARG A 103 27.01 7.26 6.90
N PHE A 104 26.05 7.53 7.78
CA PHE A 104 25.12 8.65 7.67
C PHE A 104 25.88 9.99 7.67
N ASP A 105 26.79 10.19 8.61
CA ASP A 105 27.65 11.38 8.70
C ASP A 105 28.56 11.54 7.47
N ALA A 106 28.91 10.43 6.83
CA ALA A 106 29.69 10.43 5.58
C ALA A 106 28.83 10.68 4.32
N GLY A 107 27.52 10.93 4.46
CA GLY A 107 26.62 11.29 3.35
C GLY A 107 25.72 10.15 2.84
N ALA A 108 25.72 8.97 3.47
CA ALA A 108 24.81 7.91 3.08
C ALA A 108 23.42 8.13 3.65
N SER A 109 22.38 8.00 2.82
CA SER A 109 20.96 8.04 3.25
C SER A 109 20.59 6.75 3.98
N LEU A 110 19.88 6.86 5.10
CA LEU A 110 19.18 5.75 5.74
C LEU A 110 17.90 5.46 4.98
N VAL A 111 17.66 4.19 4.67
CA VAL A 111 16.40 3.70 4.07
C VAL A 111 15.82 2.61 4.95
N VAL A 112 14.56 2.77 5.37
CA VAL A 112 13.82 1.73 6.08
C VAL A 112 12.63 1.31 5.23
N SER A 113 12.71 0.12 4.66
CA SER A 113 11.67 -0.43 3.79
C SER A 113 10.50 -0.98 4.60
N GLN A 114 9.29 -0.79 4.12
CA GLN A 114 8.05 -1.31 4.70
C GLN A 114 7.88 -0.94 6.19
N PHE A 115 8.25 0.27 6.56
CA PHE A 115 8.21 0.71 7.96
C PHE A 115 6.79 0.75 8.53
N HIS A 116 5.76 0.81 7.71
CA HIS A 116 4.35 0.67 8.11
C HIS A 116 4.03 -0.68 8.83
N GLU A 117 4.86 -1.70 8.66
CA GLU A 117 4.70 -2.97 9.39
C GLU A 117 5.20 -2.90 10.84
N MET A 118 5.98 -1.88 11.18
CA MET A 118 6.63 -1.71 12.48
C MET A 118 6.23 -0.42 13.21
N HIS A 119 5.45 0.45 12.55
CA HIS A 119 5.07 1.75 13.08
C HIS A 119 3.57 1.99 12.97
N GLY A 120 2.87 2.08 14.10
CA GLY A 120 1.41 2.12 14.18
C GLY A 120 0.76 3.24 13.35
N PRO A 121 1.20 4.51 13.45
CA PRO A 121 0.64 5.60 12.64
C PRO A 121 0.74 5.34 11.13
N LEU A 122 1.87 4.87 10.63
CA LEU A 122 2.05 4.50 9.22
C LEU A 122 1.21 3.29 8.82
N ALA A 123 1.08 2.29 9.70
CA ALA A 123 0.22 1.13 9.44
C ALA A 123 -1.24 1.56 9.21
N ARG A 124 -1.77 2.43 10.08
CA ARG A 124 -3.13 2.95 9.94
C ARG A 124 -3.30 3.79 8.67
N PHE A 125 -2.34 4.67 8.37
CA PHE A 125 -2.36 5.49 7.16
C PHE A 125 -2.38 4.64 5.88
N CYS A 126 -1.49 3.65 5.76
CA CYS A 126 -1.47 2.73 4.62
C CYS A 126 -2.79 1.96 4.47
N ARG A 127 -3.35 1.45 5.57
CA ARG A 127 -4.65 0.75 5.54
C ARG A 127 -5.81 1.64 5.11
N GLY A 128 -5.80 2.92 5.48
CA GLY A 128 -6.78 3.88 4.99
C GLY A 128 -6.73 4.04 3.47
N LEU A 129 -5.53 4.14 2.90
CA LEU A 129 -5.34 4.22 1.45
C LEU A 129 -5.69 2.90 0.74
N GLU A 130 -5.42 1.74 1.34
CA GLU A 130 -5.79 0.42 0.81
C GLU A 130 -7.31 0.27 0.63
N LYS A 131 -8.10 0.82 1.56
CA LYS A 131 -9.58 0.82 1.45
C LYS A 131 -10.09 1.64 0.26
N LEU A 132 -9.35 2.67 -0.13
CA LEU A 132 -9.71 3.52 -1.27
C LEU A 132 -9.32 2.90 -2.61
N PHE A 133 -8.11 2.36 -2.69
CA PHE A 133 -7.55 1.92 -3.96
C PHE A 133 -7.71 0.42 -4.21
N LEU A 134 -8.12 -0.36 -3.21
CA LEU A 134 -8.21 -1.83 -3.26
C LEU A 134 -6.88 -2.50 -3.67
N HIS A 135 -5.77 -1.84 -3.39
CA HIS A 135 -4.41 -2.34 -3.63
C HIS A 135 -3.62 -2.32 -2.33
N PRO A 136 -2.68 -3.23 -2.12
CA PRO A 136 -1.74 -3.12 -1.01
C PRO A 136 -0.95 -1.81 -1.08
N VAL A 137 -0.74 -1.18 0.06
CA VAL A 137 0.04 0.06 0.19
C VAL A 137 1.20 -0.20 1.14
N GLN A 138 2.39 0.23 0.76
CA GLN A 138 3.60 0.15 1.59
C GLN A 138 4.17 1.54 1.84
N CYS A 139 4.92 1.69 2.93
CA CYS A 139 5.64 2.93 3.23
C CYS A 139 7.11 2.63 3.44
N ASN A 140 7.96 3.28 2.64
CA ASN A 140 9.40 3.32 2.83
C ASN A 140 9.81 4.69 3.38
N VAL A 141 10.77 4.71 4.30
CA VAL A 141 11.28 5.91 4.94
C VAL A 141 12.67 6.22 4.40
N TYR A 142 12.91 7.48 4.11
CA TYR A 142 14.20 7.97 3.65
C TYR A 142 14.66 9.15 4.51
N LEU A 143 15.74 8.96 5.25
CA LEU A 143 16.43 10.03 5.95
C LEU A 143 17.78 10.29 5.28
N THR A 144 17.95 11.47 4.69
CA THR A 144 19.13 11.85 3.91
C THR A 144 19.84 12.99 4.63
N PRO A 145 21.14 12.90 4.92
CA PRO A 145 21.89 14.00 5.53
C PRO A 145 22.08 15.18 4.56
N ALA A 146 22.59 16.29 5.05
CA ALA A 146 22.88 17.47 4.24
C ALA A 146 23.88 17.15 3.12
N SER A 147 23.73 17.83 1.98
CA SER A 147 24.65 17.71 0.81
C SER A 147 24.77 16.30 0.26
N ALA A 148 23.75 15.46 0.39
CA ALA A 148 23.78 14.04 0.03
C ALA A 148 22.74 13.69 -1.01
N GLN A 149 23.01 12.59 -1.74
CA GLN A 149 22.09 11.96 -2.67
C GLN A 149 22.07 10.46 -2.39
N GLY A 150 20.91 9.91 -2.08
CA GLY A 150 20.76 8.47 -1.83
C GLY A 150 20.83 7.65 -3.12
N PHE A 151 19.86 7.84 -4.00
CA PHE A 151 19.76 7.13 -5.28
C PHE A 151 20.06 8.07 -6.45
N ARG A 152 20.66 7.51 -7.48
CA ARG A 152 20.80 8.18 -8.79
C ARG A 152 19.48 8.19 -9.51
N VAL A 153 19.44 8.80 -10.67
CA VAL A 153 18.27 8.77 -11.55
C VAL A 153 17.81 7.33 -11.79
N HIS A 154 16.52 7.11 -11.55
CA HIS A 154 15.88 5.79 -11.67
C HIS A 154 14.38 5.96 -11.90
N TYR A 155 13.69 4.87 -12.11
CA TYR A 155 12.22 4.76 -12.06
C TYR A 155 11.80 3.67 -11.06
N ASP A 156 10.59 3.79 -10.55
CA ASP A 156 9.98 2.74 -9.74
C ASP A 156 9.08 1.84 -10.60
N THR A 157 8.82 0.62 -10.13
CA THR A 157 7.95 -0.38 -10.78
C THR A 157 6.53 -0.39 -10.23
N HIS A 158 6.19 0.60 -9.41
CA HIS A 158 4.88 0.87 -8.81
C HIS A 158 4.70 2.39 -8.67
N ASP A 159 3.48 2.83 -8.61
CA ASP A 159 3.18 4.24 -8.38
C ASP A 159 3.60 4.66 -6.97
N VAL A 160 4.12 5.86 -6.83
CA VAL A 160 4.55 6.38 -5.54
C VAL A 160 3.95 7.74 -5.23
N LEU A 161 3.57 7.90 -3.96
CA LEU A 161 3.25 9.18 -3.36
C LEU A 161 4.38 9.53 -2.39
N VAL A 162 5.09 10.63 -2.65
CA VAL A 162 6.18 11.08 -1.80
C VAL A 162 5.69 12.21 -0.90
N LEU A 163 5.86 12.05 0.42
CA LEU A 163 5.44 13.00 1.45
C LEU A 163 6.67 13.60 2.13
N GLN A 164 6.90 14.90 2.01
CA GLN A 164 8.01 15.57 2.68
C GLN A 164 7.64 15.88 4.12
N VAL A 165 8.30 15.21 5.08
CA VAL A 165 7.99 15.32 6.51
C VAL A 165 8.81 16.42 7.17
N GLU A 166 10.13 16.41 6.97
CA GLU A 166 11.07 17.33 7.62
C GLU A 166 12.23 17.69 6.68
N GLY A 167 12.77 18.90 6.83
CA GLY A 167 13.83 19.39 5.97
C GLY A 167 13.42 19.57 4.52
N GLU A 168 14.38 19.82 3.65
CA GLU A 168 14.14 20.13 2.25
C GLU A 168 14.81 19.11 1.32
N LYS A 169 14.19 18.84 0.18
CA LYS A 169 14.75 17.95 -0.84
C LYS A 169 14.54 18.52 -2.23
N GLN A 170 15.62 18.65 -2.99
CA GLN A 170 15.57 19.04 -4.40
C GLN A 170 15.29 17.81 -5.25
N TRP A 171 14.26 17.91 -6.08
CA TRP A 171 13.81 16.87 -6.99
C TRP A 171 14.07 17.26 -8.43
N ARG A 172 14.37 16.26 -9.24
CA ARG A 172 14.43 16.32 -10.69
C ARG A 172 13.56 15.21 -11.24
N ILE A 173 12.58 15.55 -12.04
CA ILE A 173 11.65 14.59 -12.66
C ILE A 173 11.67 14.81 -14.17
N TRP A 174 11.83 13.73 -14.89
CA TRP A 174 11.73 13.71 -16.35
C TRP A 174 10.32 13.25 -16.73
N PRO A 175 9.51 14.12 -17.37
CA PRO A 175 8.10 13.82 -17.65
C PRO A 175 7.88 12.61 -18.58
N GLY A 176 8.88 12.27 -19.39
CA GLY A 176 8.81 11.11 -20.26
C GLY A 176 8.83 9.78 -19.50
N GLN A 177 8.21 8.76 -20.08
CA GLN A 177 8.24 7.39 -19.60
C GLN A 177 8.99 6.51 -20.62
N PRO A 178 10.31 6.43 -20.56
CA PRO A 178 11.09 5.63 -21.52
C PRO A 178 10.73 4.14 -21.45
N LEU A 179 10.18 3.68 -20.33
CA LEU A 179 9.64 2.34 -20.12
C LEU A 179 8.22 2.45 -19.56
N PRO A 180 7.16 2.41 -20.40
CA PRO A 180 5.78 2.53 -19.95
C PRO A 180 5.37 1.37 -19.03
N HIS A 181 4.70 1.70 -17.94
CA HIS A 181 4.09 0.75 -17.01
C HIS A 181 4.99 -0.42 -16.60
N PRO A 182 6.24 -0.18 -16.13
CA PRO A 182 7.10 -1.26 -15.70
C PRO A 182 6.49 -1.99 -14.51
N THR A 183 6.79 -3.28 -14.38
CA THR A 183 6.38 -4.12 -13.25
C THR A 183 7.62 -4.77 -12.64
N ARG A 184 7.48 -5.43 -11.51
CA ARG A 184 8.58 -6.22 -10.90
C ARG A 184 9.10 -7.34 -11.81
N ARG A 185 8.32 -7.73 -12.83
CA ARG A 185 8.69 -8.74 -13.84
C ARG A 185 9.33 -8.13 -15.08
N THR A 186 9.28 -6.82 -15.22
CA THR A 186 9.95 -6.12 -16.31
C THR A 186 11.46 -6.26 -16.09
N PRO A 187 12.21 -6.80 -17.06
CA PRO A 187 13.66 -6.91 -16.92
C PRO A 187 14.27 -5.53 -16.65
N TRP A 188 15.13 -5.45 -15.63
CA TRP A 188 15.84 -4.22 -15.35
C TRP A 188 16.74 -3.87 -16.55
N GLN A 189 16.50 -2.71 -17.12
CA GLN A 189 17.34 -2.14 -18.16
C GLN A 189 18.21 -1.06 -17.51
N GLY A 190 19.34 -1.45 -16.97
CA GLY A 190 20.25 -0.58 -16.20
C GLY A 190 20.83 0.61 -16.98
N GLU A 191 20.57 0.68 -18.29
CA GLU A 191 21.00 1.73 -19.19
C GLU A 191 19.86 2.64 -19.68
N VAL A 192 18.64 2.49 -19.16
CA VAL A 192 17.57 3.43 -19.48
C VAL A 192 17.96 4.81 -19.00
N GLN A 193 18.15 5.71 -19.95
CA GLN A 193 18.49 7.11 -19.67
C GLN A 193 17.21 7.95 -19.73
N PRO A 194 17.10 8.98 -18.88
CA PRO A 194 15.99 9.92 -18.99
C PRO A 194 16.06 10.69 -20.31
N GLU A 195 14.89 10.99 -20.88
CA GLU A 195 14.75 11.77 -22.11
C GLU A 195 14.34 13.19 -21.80
N GLY A 196 14.93 14.15 -22.50
CA GLY A 196 14.58 15.57 -22.39
C GLY A 196 15.14 16.24 -21.12
N GLU A 197 14.66 17.45 -20.87
CA GLU A 197 15.06 18.26 -19.72
C GLU A 197 14.19 17.92 -18.51
N PRO A 198 14.79 17.80 -17.31
CA PRO A 198 14.02 17.55 -16.09
C PRO A 198 13.28 18.80 -15.62
N VAL A 199 12.16 18.59 -14.99
CA VAL A 199 11.53 19.61 -14.14
C VAL A 199 12.20 19.59 -12.78
N GLU A 200 12.78 20.73 -12.37
CA GLU A 200 13.49 20.86 -11.09
C GLU A 200 12.64 21.68 -10.11
N PHE A 201 12.55 21.19 -8.87
CA PHE A 201 11.88 21.90 -7.78
C PHE A 201 12.39 21.41 -6.42
N THR A 202 12.15 22.22 -5.39
CA THR A 202 12.42 21.83 -4.00
C THR A 202 11.11 21.52 -3.30
N MET A 203 11.07 20.38 -2.59
CA MET A 203 10.01 20.05 -1.67
C MET A 203 10.38 20.48 -0.26
N THR A 204 9.42 21.14 0.40
CA THR A 204 9.48 21.56 1.80
C THR A 204 8.46 20.79 2.63
N PRO A 205 8.56 20.76 3.98
CA PRO A 205 7.62 20.02 4.84
C PRO A 205 6.16 20.35 4.55
N GLY A 206 5.31 19.30 4.50
CA GLY A 206 3.88 19.39 4.19
C GLY A 206 3.55 19.33 2.68
N GLN A 207 4.56 19.30 1.82
CA GLN A 207 4.37 19.10 0.38
C GLN A 207 4.44 17.63 -0.01
N ALA A 208 3.72 17.28 -1.07
CA ALA A 208 3.70 15.94 -1.63
C ALA A 208 3.75 15.97 -3.16
N ILE A 209 4.23 14.87 -3.75
CA ILE A 209 4.18 14.61 -5.19
C ILE A 209 3.66 13.19 -5.44
N TYR A 210 2.92 13.03 -6.53
CA TYR A 210 2.60 11.75 -7.12
C TYR A 210 3.52 11.50 -8.31
N VAL A 211 4.16 10.33 -8.33
CA VAL A 211 5.05 9.90 -9.41
C VAL A 211 4.61 8.51 -9.87
N PRO A 212 4.05 8.37 -11.07
CA PRO A 212 3.68 7.07 -11.60
C PRO A 212 4.91 6.22 -11.94
N ARG A 213 4.74 4.92 -11.90
CA ARG A 213 5.78 3.96 -12.30
C ARG A 213 6.32 4.25 -13.69
N GLY A 214 7.62 4.06 -13.87
CA GLY A 214 8.30 4.33 -15.14
C GLY A 214 8.74 5.77 -15.34
N VAL A 215 8.28 6.72 -14.53
CA VAL A 215 8.73 8.12 -14.59
C VAL A 215 10.10 8.23 -13.94
N MET A 216 11.09 8.70 -14.71
CA MET A 216 12.46 8.86 -14.25
C MET A 216 12.57 10.02 -13.27
N HIS A 217 13.24 9.79 -12.14
CA HIS A 217 13.43 10.80 -11.11
C HIS A 217 14.70 10.59 -10.30
N GLU A 218 15.14 11.66 -9.67
CA GLU A 218 16.18 11.65 -8.63
C GLU A 218 15.93 12.75 -7.61
N ALA A 219 16.53 12.60 -6.42
CA ALA A 219 16.41 13.61 -5.38
C ALA A 219 17.67 13.72 -4.53
N ARG A 220 18.01 14.96 -4.11
CA ARG A 220 19.19 15.26 -3.29
C ARG A 220 18.87 16.32 -2.24
N THR A 221 19.61 16.32 -1.14
CA THR A 221 19.64 17.42 -0.17
C THR A 221 20.68 18.47 -0.56
N GLN A 222 20.40 19.71 -0.23
CA GLN A 222 21.37 20.80 -0.35
C GLN A 222 22.07 21.07 0.98
N GLN A 223 23.22 21.74 0.95
CA GLN A 223 23.96 22.09 2.16
C GLN A 223 23.18 23.04 3.06
N SER A 224 22.42 23.97 2.49
CA SER A 224 21.62 24.95 3.20
C SER A 224 20.36 24.38 3.84
N GLY A 225 19.86 23.22 3.36
CA GLY A 225 18.59 22.63 3.79
C GLY A 225 18.70 21.63 4.96
N GLY A 226 19.94 21.35 5.46
CA GLY A 226 20.12 20.33 6.49
C GLY A 226 19.78 18.92 6.00
N HIS A 227 19.29 18.06 6.89
CA HIS A 227 18.79 16.73 6.54
C HIS A 227 17.40 16.81 5.86
N SER A 228 16.99 15.70 5.27
CA SER A 228 15.63 15.55 4.72
C SER A 228 15.04 14.20 5.14
N LEU A 229 13.86 14.25 5.76
CA LEU A 229 13.02 13.08 6.03
C LEU A 229 11.81 13.11 5.10
N HIS A 230 11.65 12.08 4.29
CA HIS A 230 10.44 11.88 3.49
C HIS A 230 9.95 10.44 3.54
N LEU A 231 8.67 10.25 3.31
CA LEU A 231 8.01 8.97 3.15
C LEU A 231 7.73 8.73 1.67
N THR A 232 7.99 7.53 1.20
CA THR A 232 7.55 7.07 -0.12
C THR A 232 6.48 6.01 0.09
N ILE A 233 5.26 6.37 -0.28
CA ILE A 233 4.09 5.51 -0.18
C ILE A 233 3.92 4.82 -1.52
N GLY A 234 4.23 3.53 -1.57
CA GLY A 234 4.09 2.71 -2.78
C GLY A 234 2.67 2.17 -2.89
N LEU A 235 2.01 2.46 -4.01
CA LEU A 235 0.72 1.88 -4.37
C LEU A 235 1.01 0.62 -5.20
N MET A 236 0.71 -0.55 -4.65
CA MET A 236 1.09 -1.85 -5.23
C MET A 236 -0.03 -2.36 -6.13
N GLU A 237 -0.32 -1.63 -7.21
CA GLU A 237 -1.40 -1.96 -8.14
C GLU A 237 -1.16 -3.30 -8.87
N SER A 238 -2.25 -4.01 -9.14
CA SER A 238 -2.26 -5.16 -10.01
C SER A 238 -2.33 -4.73 -11.48
N CYS A 239 -1.49 -5.29 -12.34
CA CYS A 239 -1.57 -5.04 -13.77
C CYS A 239 -2.63 -5.95 -14.45
N TRP A 240 -3.10 -5.56 -15.64
CA TRP A 240 -4.07 -6.36 -16.39
C TRP A 240 -3.66 -7.82 -16.60
N ALA A 241 -2.37 -8.08 -16.82
CA ALA A 241 -1.89 -9.45 -16.98
C ALA A 241 -2.01 -10.29 -15.71
N GLU A 242 -1.93 -9.67 -14.53
CA GLU A 242 -2.14 -10.34 -13.24
C GLU A 242 -3.61 -10.60 -13.02
N VAL A 243 -4.46 -9.59 -13.23
CA VAL A 243 -5.92 -9.70 -13.11
C VAL A 243 -6.48 -10.78 -14.03
N LEU A 244 -6.08 -10.78 -15.32
CA LEU A 244 -6.51 -11.80 -16.29
C LEU A 244 -6.07 -13.21 -15.89
N ARG A 245 -4.84 -13.37 -15.40
CA ARG A 245 -4.35 -14.68 -14.92
C ARG A 245 -5.15 -15.18 -13.74
N ASP A 246 -5.41 -14.30 -12.79
CA ASP A 246 -6.19 -14.62 -11.59
C ASP A 246 -7.63 -14.98 -11.93
N THR A 247 -8.23 -14.23 -12.88
CA THR A 247 -9.57 -14.51 -13.41
C THR A 247 -9.65 -15.89 -14.06
N LEU A 248 -8.71 -16.21 -14.95
CA LEU A 248 -8.67 -17.51 -15.59
C LEU A 248 -8.47 -18.66 -14.58
N THR A 249 -7.57 -18.48 -13.63
CA THR A 249 -7.34 -19.46 -12.56
C THR A 249 -8.59 -19.68 -11.69
N MET A 250 -9.36 -18.62 -11.45
CA MET A 250 -10.59 -18.67 -10.66
C MET A 250 -11.71 -19.42 -11.40
N LEU A 251 -11.80 -19.25 -12.72
CA LEU A 251 -12.86 -19.83 -13.56
C LEU A 251 -12.54 -21.26 -14.05
N GLU A 252 -11.26 -21.62 -14.17
CA GLU A 252 -10.82 -22.92 -14.69
C GLU A 252 -11.54 -24.12 -14.07
N PRO A 253 -11.75 -24.22 -12.74
CA PRO A 253 -12.43 -25.39 -12.16
C PRO A 253 -13.87 -25.58 -12.63
N GLU A 254 -14.53 -24.50 -13.03
CA GLU A 254 -15.96 -24.47 -13.37
C GLU A 254 -16.21 -24.49 -14.89
N ASP A 255 -15.27 -23.97 -15.68
CA ASP A 255 -15.38 -23.87 -17.13
C ASP A 255 -14.58 -24.96 -17.86
N ALA A 256 -15.28 -25.93 -18.44
CA ALA A 256 -14.68 -27.02 -19.20
C ALA A 256 -13.89 -26.52 -20.43
N THR A 257 -14.26 -25.40 -21.03
CA THR A 257 -13.59 -24.86 -22.23
C THR A 257 -12.20 -24.33 -21.92
N LEU A 258 -12.00 -23.83 -20.68
CA LEU A 258 -10.68 -23.43 -20.20
C LEU A 258 -9.76 -24.62 -19.90
N ARG A 259 -10.32 -25.82 -19.64
CA ARG A 259 -9.58 -27.05 -19.39
C ARG A 259 -9.31 -27.88 -20.66
N GLU A 260 -9.83 -27.46 -21.82
CA GLU A 260 -9.51 -28.13 -23.08
C GLU A 260 -8.01 -28.10 -23.36
N ALA A 261 -7.51 -29.20 -23.94
CA ALA A 261 -6.11 -29.31 -24.30
C ALA A 261 -5.73 -28.28 -25.36
N PHE A 262 -4.73 -27.47 -25.11
CA PHE A 262 -4.15 -26.59 -26.10
C PHE A 262 -3.40 -27.42 -27.14
N PRO A 263 -3.67 -27.23 -28.45
CA PRO A 263 -3.09 -28.05 -29.52
C PRO A 263 -1.62 -27.65 -29.80
N SER A 264 -0.73 -27.90 -28.84
CA SER A 264 0.69 -27.54 -28.90
C SER A 264 1.44 -28.11 -30.11
N TRP A 265 0.98 -29.25 -30.64
CA TRP A 265 1.53 -29.87 -31.87
C TRP A 265 1.35 -29.01 -33.14
N ARG A 266 0.49 -27.97 -33.07
CA ARG A 266 0.28 -27.02 -34.19
C ARG A 266 1.16 -25.79 -34.12
N LEU A 267 1.95 -25.61 -33.05
CA LEU A 267 2.80 -24.42 -32.84
C LEU A 267 3.90 -24.31 -33.91
N GLY A 268 4.32 -25.44 -34.51
CA GLY A 268 5.31 -25.47 -35.59
C GLY A 268 4.74 -25.13 -37.00
N ASP A 269 3.43 -24.97 -37.14
CA ASP A 269 2.75 -24.61 -38.39
C ASP A 269 2.38 -23.12 -38.39
N PRO A 270 3.09 -22.27 -39.16
CA PRO A 270 2.75 -20.85 -39.24
C PRO A 270 1.32 -20.56 -39.70
N ALA A 271 0.71 -21.45 -40.51
CA ALA A 271 -0.66 -21.30 -40.98
C ALA A 271 -1.70 -21.51 -39.86
N ALA A 272 -1.33 -22.20 -38.79
CA ALA A 272 -2.21 -22.42 -37.63
C ALA A 272 -2.31 -21.20 -36.69
N ALA A 273 -1.31 -20.32 -36.67
CA ALA A 273 -1.23 -19.23 -35.72
C ALA A 273 -2.48 -18.33 -35.66
N PRO A 274 -3.07 -17.85 -36.78
CA PRO A 274 -4.28 -17.03 -36.73
C PRO A 274 -5.50 -17.75 -36.15
N ALA A 275 -5.61 -19.06 -36.33
CA ALA A 275 -6.71 -19.86 -35.78
C ALA A 275 -6.53 -20.05 -34.26
N LEU A 276 -5.30 -20.30 -33.81
CA LEU A 276 -4.98 -20.43 -32.39
C LEU A 276 -5.22 -19.13 -31.62
N LEU A 277 -4.79 -17.99 -32.19
CA LEU A 277 -5.04 -16.67 -31.60
C LEU A 277 -6.54 -16.36 -31.50
N ARG A 278 -7.32 -16.63 -32.54
CA ARG A 278 -8.79 -16.47 -32.47
C ARG A 278 -9.42 -17.39 -31.43
N ALA A 279 -8.95 -18.61 -31.30
CA ALA A 279 -9.45 -19.52 -30.26
C ALA A 279 -9.13 -19.04 -28.83
N MET A 280 -7.99 -18.40 -28.60
CA MET A 280 -7.67 -17.77 -27.35
C MET A 280 -8.56 -16.55 -27.07
N ALA A 281 -8.72 -15.66 -28.06
CA ALA A 281 -9.59 -14.48 -27.94
C ALA A 281 -11.05 -14.87 -27.63
N ALA A 282 -11.58 -15.86 -28.34
CA ALA A 282 -12.95 -16.35 -28.12
C ALA A 282 -13.18 -16.89 -26.71
N ARG A 283 -12.18 -17.50 -26.08
CA ARG A 283 -12.28 -17.93 -24.68
C ARG A 283 -12.33 -16.76 -23.71
N LEU A 284 -11.57 -15.70 -23.98
CA LEU A 284 -11.62 -14.48 -23.17
C LEU A 284 -12.95 -13.73 -23.34
N GLU A 285 -13.46 -13.65 -24.57
CA GLU A 285 -14.76 -13.02 -24.87
C GLU A 285 -15.96 -13.77 -24.27
N ALA A 286 -15.83 -15.08 -24.09
CA ALA A 286 -16.88 -15.92 -23.52
C ALA A 286 -16.92 -15.91 -21.98
N LEU A 287 -15.98 -15.21 -21.31
CA LEU A 287 -16.01 -15.11 -19.85
C LEU A 287 -17.30 -14.43 -19.38
N PRO A 288 -17.99 -14.97 -18.36
CA PRO A 288 -19.20 -14.37 -17.84
C PRO A 288 -18.88 -13.03 -17.16
N GLY A 289 -19.51 -11.92 -17.61
CA GLY A 289 -19.14 -10.55 -17.24
C GLY A 289 -19.39 -10.23 -15.75
N ASP A 290 -20.64 -10.04 -15.35
CA ASP A 290 -20.99 -9.49 -14.04
C ASP A 290 -20.57 -10.41 -12.88
N ALA A 291 -20.91 -11.69 -12.93
CA ALA A 291 -20.54 -12.67 -11.91
C ALA A 291 -19.01 -12.83 -11.77
N THR A 292 -18.25 -12.66 -12.84
CA THR A 292 -16.81 -12.72 -12.80
C THR A 292 -16.23 -11.49 -12.08
N LEU A 293 -16.73 -10.30 -12.35
CA LEU A 293 -16.28 -9.07 -11.69
C LEU A 293 -16.60 -9.08 -10.19
N GLU A 294 -17.78 -9.55 -9.80
CA GLU A 294 -18.15 -9.70 -8.37
C GLU A 294 -17.19 -10.66 -7.65
N ARG A 295 -16.90 -11.81 -8.24
CA ARG A 295 -15.97 -12.80 -7.68
C ARG A 295 -14.54 -12.30 -7.64
N LEU A 296 -14.12 -11.54 -8.65
CA LEU A 296 -12.80 -10.91 -8.68
C LEU A 296 -12.68 -9.87 -7.57
N ALA A 297 -13.72 -9.03 -7.36
CA ALA A 297 -13.75 -8.07 -6.29
C ALA A 297 -13.62 -8.74 -4.90
N VAL A 298 -14.39 -9.80 -4.66
CA VAL A 298 -14.29 -10.62 -3.43
C VAL A 298 -12.86 -11.14 -3.25
N ARG A 299 -12.24 -11.69 -4.30
CA ARG A 299 -10.87 -12.22 -4.24
C ARG A 299 -9.84 -11.12 -3.95
N MET A 300 -9.99 -9.92 -4.51
CA MET A 300 -9.11 -8.79 -4.23
C MET A 300 -9.24 -8.34 -2.77
N LEU A 301 -10.47 -8.29 -2.23
CA LEU A 301 -10.73 -7.97 -0.82
C LEU A 301 -10.16 -9.05 0.12
N ASP A 302 -10.32 -10.34 -0.22
CA ASP A 302 -9.71 -11.46 0.51
C ASP A 302 -8.18 -11.31 0.54
N ASN A 303 -7.55 -11.02 -0.60
CA ASN A 303 -6.11 -10.83 -0.68
C ASN A 303 -5.63 -9.65 0.19
N LEU A 304 -6.35 -8.54 0.21
CA LEU A 304 -6.03 -7.40 1.08
C LEU A 304 -6.15 -7.80 2.56
N ALA A 305 -7.23 -8.47 2.94
CA ALA A 305 -7.45 -8.89 4.32
C ALA A 305 -6.38 -9.87 4.80
N GLN A 306 -6.04 -10.90 3.99
CA GLN A 306 -5.07 -11.95 4.33
C GLN A 306 -3.63 -11.44 4.40
N ASN A 307 -3.28 -10.40 3.65
CA ASN A 307 -1.92 -9.84 3.64
C ASN A 307 -1.66 -8.86 4.80
N ARG A 308 -2.62 -8.66 5.71
CA ARG A 308 -2.48 -7.77 6.86
C ARG A 308 -2.71 -8.48 8.17
N ILE A 309 -1.80 -8.27 9.11
CA ILE A 309 -1.99 -8.79 10.47
C ILE A 309 -3.26 -8.19 11.09
N PRO A 310 -4.06 -8.97 11.84
CA PRO A 310 -5.16 -8.43 12.63
C PRO A 310 -4.67 -7.38 13.62
N LEU A 311 -5.44 -6.30 13.77
CA LEU A 311 -5.17 -5.29 14.79
C LEU A 311 -6.08 -5.50 15.99
N PRO A 312 -5.60 -5.22 17.22
CA PRO A 312 -6.48 -5.30 18.39
C PRO A 312 -7.52 -4.19 18.32
N GLY A 313 -8.80 -4.55 18.47
CA GLY A 313 -9.91 -3.58 18.54
C GLY A 313 -9.98 -2.84 19.86
N ARG A 314 -9.16 -3.22 20.85
CA ARG A 314 -9.13 -2.64 22.22
C ARG A 314 -7.73 -2.67 22.81
N GLY A 315 -7.48 -1.83 23.81
CA GLY A 315 -6.24 -1.89 24.60
C GLY A 315 -6.17 -3.15 25.47
N LEU A 316 -4.96 -3.53 25.88
CA LEU A 316 -4.72 -4.73 26.70
C LEU A 316 -5.51 -4.75 28.01
N LEU A 317 -5.72 -3.60 28.63
CA LEU A 317 -6.45 -3.46 29.90
C LEU A 317 -7.93 -3.13 29.73
N THR A 318 -8.41 -2.91 28.49
CA THR A 318 -9.81 -2.66 28.20
C THR A 318 -10.59 -3.97 28.31
N PRO A 319 -11.64 -4.08 29.13
CA PRO A 319 -12.41 -5.32 29.24
C PRO A 319 -13.12 -5.67 27.94
N PRO A 320 -13.53 -6.95 27.77
CA PRO A 320 -14.43 -7.32 26.68
C PRO A 320 -15.74 -6.51 26.72
N PRO A 321 -16.40 -6.30 25.57
CA PRO A 321 -17.62 -5.53 25.51
C PRO A 321 -18.71 -6.03 26.46
N GLY A 322 -19.34 -5.08 27.16
CA GLY A 322 -20.59 -5.27 27.90
C GLY A 322 -21.81 -4.97 27.04
N ALA A 323 -23.01 -5.26 27.58
CA ALA A 323 -24.25 -5.09 26.82
C ALA A 323 -24.57 -3.63 26.46
N ALA A 324 -24.15 -2.67 27.31
CA ALA A 324 -24.44 -1.25 27.14
C ALA A 324 -23.36 -0.49 26.36
N ASP A 325 -22.21 -1.11 26.06
CA ASP A 325 -21.10 -0.44 25.38
C ASP A 325 -21.48 -0.19 23.92
N ARG A 326 -21.35 1.06 23.48
CA ARG A 326 -21.50 1.40 22.06
C ARG A 326 -20.26 0.98 21.30
N LEU A 327 -20.49 0.23 20.26
CA LEU A 327 -19.46 -0.40 19.44
C LEU A 327 -19.68 -0.09 17.97
N ARG A 328 -18.62 -0.01 17.21
CA ARG A 328 -18.69 0.07 15.73
C ARG A 328 -17.67 -0.85 15.08
N LEU A 329 -17.87 -1.16 13.81
CA LEU A 329 -16.89 -1.90 13.03
C LEU A 329 -15.56 -1.14 12.94
N SER A 330 -14.45 -1.87 13.01
CA SER A 330 -13.11 -1.29 12.99
C SER A 330 -12.73 -0.86 11.57
N ASP A 331 -12.52 0.44 11.37
CA ASP A 331 -11.98 0.96 10.11
C ASP A 331 -10.54 0.49 9.82
N ALA A 332 -9.80 0.11 10.83
CA ALA A 332 -8.41 -0.31 10.69
C ALA A 332 -8.25 -1.79 10.29
N MET A 333 -9.34 -2.56 10.30
CA MET A 333 -9.36 -3.96 9.87
C MET A 333 -9.97 -4.08 8.48
N HIS A 334 -9.25 -4.76 7.57
CA HIS A 334 -9.85 -5.18 6.30
C HIS A 334 -10.82 -6.32 6.56
N HIS A 335 -12.06 -6.11 6.22
CA HIS A 335 -13.13 -7.11 6.29
C HIS A 335 -14.17 -6.81 5.19
N HIS A 336 -14.91 -7.81 4.78
CA HIS A 336 -16.02 -7.67 3.84
C HIS A 336 -17.02 -8.81 4.00
N VAL A 337 -18.22 -8.61 3.50
CA VAL A 337 -19.23 -9.66 3.41
C VAL A 337 -19.19 -10.28 2.02
N ALA A 338 -18.95 -11.59 1.96
CA ALA A 338 -18.96 -12.34 0.72
C ALA A 338 -20.27 -13.12 0.58
N ALA A 339 -20.94 -13.00 -0.57
CA ALA A 339 -22.03 -13.88 -0.95
C ALA A 339 -21.48 -15.22 -1.41
N LEU A 340 -22.05 -16.32 -0.92
CA LEU A 340 -21.67 -17.68 -1.29
C LEU A 340 -22.58 -18.20 -2.43
N PRO A 341 -22.10 -19.18 -3.25
CA PRO A 341 -22.88 -19.73 -4.36
C PRO A 341 -24.22 -20.39 -3.93
N ASP A 342 -24.35 -20.77 -2.67
CA ASP A 342 -25.57 -21.36 -2.10
C ASP A 342 -26.54 -20.32 -1.51
N GLY A 343 -26.30 -19.03 -1.74
CA GLY A 343 -27.13 -17.93 -1.27
C GLY A 343 -26.90 -17.51 0.18
N ARG A 344 -25.97 -18.13 0.88
CA ARG A 344 -25.53 -17.70 2.21
C ARG A 344 -24.56 -16.53 2.10
N ALA A 345 -24.36 -15.81 3.21
CA ALA A 345 -23.33 -14.79 3.34
C ALA A 345 -22.36 -15.17 4.44
N GLU A 346 -21.14 -14.66 4.33
CA GLU A 346 -20.15 -14.75 5.41
C GLU A 346 -19.31 -13.48 5.50
N LEU A 347 -19.04 -13.05 6.72
CA LEU A 347 -18.07 -12.01 7.00
C LEU A 347 -16.66 -12.63 6.94
N ARG A 348 -15.77 -12.00 6.19
CA ARG A 348 -14.38 -12.43 6.01
C ARG A 348 -13.41 -11.35 6.51
N TRP A 349 -12.34 -11.79 7.15
CA TRP A 349 -11.23 -10.93 7.58
C TRP A 349 -9.96 -11.77 7.66
N ALA A 350 -8.79 -11.20 7.56
CA ALA A 350 -7.46 -11.81 7.71
C ALA A 350 -7.46 -13.35 7.52
N ASP A 351 -7.56 -14.10 8.61
CA ASP A 351 -7.57 -15.56 8.66
C ASP A 351 -8.91 -16.15 9.16
N GLY A 352 -9.95 -15.30 9.31
CA GLY A 352 -11.21 -15.66 9.90
C GLY A 352 -12.43 -15.52 8.99
N THR A 353 -13.44 -16.35 9.23
CA THR A 353 -14.75 -16.26 8.63
C THR A 353 -15.85 -16.42 9.67
N LEU A 354 -16.99 -15.78 9.44
CA LEU A 354 -18.20 -15.89 10.24
C LEU A 354 -19.39 -16.00 9.32
N PRO A 355 -20.08 -17.18 9.28
CA PRO A 355 -21.34 -17.30 8.56
C PRO A 355 -22.39 -16.30 9.11
N LEU A 356 -23.13 -15.68 8.21
CA LEU A 356 -24.15 -14.70 8.51
C LEU A 356 -25.49 -15.18 7.97
N ASP A 357 -26.51 -15.07 8.82
CA ASP A 357 -27.91 -15.08 8.43
C ASP A 357 -28.45 -13.65 8.27
N GLU A 358 -29.72 -13.48 7.99
CA GLU A 358 -30.35 -12.18 7.85
C GLU A 358 -30.19 -11.31 9.11
N GLN A 359 -30.28 -11.95 10.29
CA GLN A 359 -30.09 -11.24 11.56
C GLN A 359 -28.65 -10.78 11.75
N GLY A 360 -27.67 -11.61 11.41
CA GLY A 360 -26.24 -11.25 11.46
C GLY A 360 -25.89 -10.11 10.50
N LEU A 361 -26.50 -10.06 9.33
CA LEU A 361 -26.35 -8.96 8.38
C LEU A 361 -26.95 -7.64 8.93
N ASP A 362 -28.15 -7.67 9.51
CA ASP A 362 -28.75 -6.52 10.17
C ASP A 362 -27.86 -6.00 11.31
N TRP A 363 -27.34 -6.90 12.14
CA TRP A 363 -26.45 -6.55 13.23
C TRP A 363 -25.13 -5.89 12.74
N LEU A 364 -24.55 -6.40 11.65
CA LEU A 364 -23.36 -5.78 11.07
C LEU A 364 -23.64 -4.37 10.57
N GLN A 365 -24.77 -4.16 9.89
CA GLN A 365 -25.15 -2.84 9.40
C GLN A 365 -25.34 -1.85 10.58
N ARG A 366 -26.00 -2.26 11.65
CA ARG A 366 -26.20 -1.44 12.85
C ARG A 366 -24.89 -1.16 13.58
N LEU A 367 -23.96 -2.10 13.59
CA LEU A 367 -22.63 -1.90 14.16
C LEU A 367 -21.76 -0.98 13.28
N ASP A 368 -21.97 -0.92 11.99
CA ASP A 368 -21.29 0.05 11.12
C ASP A 368 -21.68 1.49 11.46
N GLU A 369 -22.96 1.71 11.78
CA GLU A 369 -23.49 2.99 12.25
C GLU A 369 -23.19 3.28 13.74
N GLY A 370 -22.78 2.27 14.49
CA GLY A 370 -22.51 2.33 15.93
C GLY A 370 -23.74 1.96 16.76
N ALA A 371 -23.69 0.79 17.38
CA ALA A 371 -24.76 0.25 18.23
C ALA A 371 -24.21 -0.41 19.51
N SER A 372 -25.03 -0.53 20.53
CA SER A 372 -24.73 -1.37 21.69
C SER A 372 -25.22 -2.79 21.49
N ALA A 373 -24.61 -3.76 22.16
CA ALA A 373 -25.07 -5.15 22.12
C ALA A 373 -26.50 -5.32 22.65
N ALA A 374 -26.94 -4.46 23.58
CA ALA A 374 -28.32 -4.44 24.08
C ALA A 374 -29.32 -4.03 23.00
N GLU A 375 -28.97 -3.08 22.13
CA GLU A 375 -29.80 -2.66 21.01
C GLU A 375 -29.94 -3.75 19.94
N LEU A 376 -28.98 -4.66 19.79
CA LEU A 376 -29.06 -5.80 18.87
C LEU A 376 -30.03 -6.89 19.34
N GLY A 377 -30.37 -6.93 20.65
CA GLY A 377 -31.30 -7.90 21.20
C GLY A 377 -30.67 -9.22 21.62
N GLU A 378 -31.48 -10.29 21.60
CA GLU A 378 -31.05 -11.63 22.03
C GLU A 378 -29.92 -12.16 21.14
N GLY A 379 -28.81 -12.63 21.74
CA GLY A 379 -27.60 -13.08 21.02
C GLY A 379 -26.63 -11.95 20.65
N GLY A 380 -27.05 -10.69 20.64
CA GLY A 380 -26.23 -9.55 20.22
C GLY A 380 -24.93 -9.40 21.01
N LEU A 381 -24.93 -9.67 22.33
CA LEU A 381 -23.72 -9.61 23.14
C LEU A 381 -22.69 -10.67 22.76
N GLU A 382 -23.14 -11.88 22.48
CA GLU A 382 -22.24 -12.97 22.04
C GLU A 382 -21.64 -12.65 20.66
N PHE A 383 -22.45 -12.17 19.75
CA PHE A 383 -22.01 -11.71 18.43
C PHE A 383 -20.97 -10.58 18.54
N CYS A 384 -21.24 -9.55 19.34
CA CYS A 384 -20.27 -8.47 19.58
C CYS A 384 -18.97 -8.98 20.20
N ARG A 385 -19.03 -9.89 21.15
CA ARG A 385 -17.83 -10.47 21.78
C ARG A 385 -16.99 -11.29 20.78
N ARG A 386 -17.66 -12.04 19.91
CA ARG A 386 -16.99 -12.79 18.83
C ARG A 386 -16.26 -11.85 17.87
N LEU A 387 -16.92 -10.79 17.39
CA LEU A 387 -16.29 -9.78 16.53
C LEU A 387 -15.16 -9.02 17.25
N ALA A 388 -15.35 -8.66 18.51
CA ALA A 388 -14.34 -7.99 19.31
C ALA A 388 -13.09 -8.86 19.54
N SER A 389 -13.25 -10.15 19.72
CA SER A 389 -12.12 -11.10 19.86
C SER A 389 -11.33 -11.23 18.56
N ALA A 390 -11.95 -10.99 17.41
CA ALA A 390 -11.31 -10.95 16.11
C ALA A 390 -10.70 -9.56 15.77
N GLY A 391 -10.83 -8.55 16.66
CA GLY A 391 -10.36 -7.18 16.40
C GLY A 391 -11.27 -6.36 15.48
N LEU A 392 -12.45 -6.89 15.14
CA LEU A 392 -13.39 -6.27 14.21
C LEU A 392 -14.25 -5.17 14.82
N LEU A 393 -14.30 -5.05 16.15
CA LEU A 393 -15.04 -4.00 16.86
C LEU A 393 -14.12 -3.09 17.67
N VAL A 394 -14.48 -1.82 17.67
CA VAL A 394 -13.90 -0.77 18.51
C VAL A 394 -15.01 -0.03 19.25
N ALA A 395 -14.68 0.71 20.29
CA ALA A 395 -15.63 1.63 20.91
C ALA A 395 -16.05 2.71 19.88
N ALA A 396 -17.37 2.98 19.84
CA ALA A 396 -17.97 3.96 18.91
C ALA A 396 -17.76 5.40 19.43
#